data_4cf7f015e18e8c83a7b35010bbdadaf6
#
_entry.id   4cf7f015e18e8c83a7b35010bbdadaf6
#
_cell.length_a   1.000
_cell.length_b   1.000
_cell.length_c   1.000
_cell.angle_alpha   90.00
_cell.angle_beta   90.00
_cell.angle_gamma   90.00
#
_symmetry.space_group_name_H-M   'P 1'
#
loop_
_entity.id
_entity.type
_entity.pdbx_description
1 polymer ?
#
loop_
_entity_poly.entity_id
_entity_poly.type
_entity_poly.pdbx_seq_one_letter_code
_entity_poly.pdbx_strand_id
1 'polypeptide(L)'
;MIKLKRYNNNYWSLCRFDDKSAYIKDYKYKTLKKHWNDNFNVTDQEEIERISLSRTKNNIKNICLSNNFEYFATMTVNSENADRFSLQDVQDKMKKICKSIKRKNSDFKYIYITEEHKDGAFHFHRYGKKY
;
A
#
# COMPACT_ATOMS: atom_id res chain seq x y z
N MET A 1 18.80 -3.43 19.62
CA MET A 1 18.48 -4.51 18.65
C MET A 1 18.67 -4.00 17.24
N ILE A 2 19.27 -4.80 16.37
CA ILE A 2 19.46 -4.45 14.95
C ILE A 2 18.64 -5.43 14.11
N LYS A 3 17.87 -4.92 13.16
CA LYS A 3 17.10 -5.73 12.21
C LYS A 3 17.56 -5.42 10.79
N LEU A 4 18.07 -6.43 10.11
CA LEU A 4 18.41 -6.37 8.70
C LEU A 4 17.26 -6.97 7.89
N LYS A 5 16.81 -6.28 6.86
CA LYS A 5 15.81 -6.78 5.92
C LYS A 5 16.37 -6.69 4.51
N ARG A 6 16.42 -7.82 3.82
CA ARG A 6 16.77 -7.90 2.40
C ARG A 6 15.50 -7.85 1.56
N TYR A 7 15.48 -7.01 0.54
CA TYR A 7 14.38 -6.91 -0.42
C TYR A 7 14.69 -7.66 -1.72
N ASN A 8 15.92 -7.44 -2.23
CA ASN A 8 16.48 -8.13 -3.40
C ASN A 8 18.00 -8.05 -3.34
N ASN A 9 18.68 -8.37 -4.42
CA ASN A 9 20.16 -8.38 -4.45
C ASN A 9 20.77 -6.98 -4.25
N ASN A 10 20.05 -5.91 -4.61
CA ASN A 10 20.55 -4.54 -4.62
C ASN A 10 20.03 -3.70 -3.43
N TYR A 11 18.93 -4.13 -2.80
CA TYR A 11 18.26 -3.33 -1.77
C TYR A 11 18.17 -4.06 -0.44
N TRP A 12 18.67 -3.37 0.58
CA TRP A 12 18.68 -3.80 1.95
C TRP A 12 18.19 -2.66 2.85
N SER A 13 17.56 -2.95 3.95
CA SER A 13 17.33 -1.99 5.00
C SER A 13 17.92 -2.47 6.31
N LEU A 14 18.60 -1.56 6.99
CA LEU A 14 19.11 -1.75 8.34
C LEU A 14 18.32 -0.87 9.27
N CYS A 15 17.62 -1.46 10.22
CA CYS A 15 16.92 -0.74 11.27
C CYS A 15 17.61 -1.02 12.61
N ARG A 16 18.08 0.05 13.25
CA ARG A 16 18.55 0.00 14.65
C ARG A 16 17.40 0.41 15.55
N PHE A 17 17.12 -0.40 16.52
CA PHE A 17 16.13 -0.08 17.57
C PHE A 17 16.89 0.15 18.86
N ASP A 18 16.71 1.32 19.44
CA ASP A 18 17.14 1.56 20.80
C ASP A 18 16.24 0.74 21.75
N ASP A 19 16.81 0.20 22.81
CA ASP A 19 16.06 -0.68 23.70
C ASP A 19 14.83 -0.01 24.31
N LYS A 20 14.91 1.31 24.54
CA LYS A 20 13.77 2.13 24.99
C LYS A 20 12.64 2.21 23.96
N SER A 21 12.96 2.36 22.67
CA SER A 21 11.94 2.44 21.62
C SER A 21 11.29 1.09 21.32
N ALA A 22 12.04 -0.01 21.47
CA ALA A 22 11.50 -1.36 21.34
C ALA A 22 10.52 -1.66 22.49
N TYR A 23 10.86 -1.26 23.71
CA TYR A 23 10.01 -1.44 24.90
C TYR A 23 8.70 -0.63 24.79
N ILE A 24 8.78 0.62 24.33
CA ILE A 24 7.61 1.49 24.14
C ILE A 24 6.69 0.94 23.04
N LYS A 25 7.24 0.41 21.93
CA LYS A 25 6.43 -0.21 20.87
C LYS A 25 5.75 -1.49 21.34
N ASP A 26 6.44 -2.34 22.09
CA ASP A 26 5.88 -3.58 22.61
C ASP A 26 4.81 -3.32 23.69
N TYR A 27 5.03 -2.31 24.54
CA TYR A 27 4.06 -1.88 25.53
C TYR A 27 2.79 -1.28 24.89
N LYS A 28 2.94 -0.34 23.93
CA LYS A 28 1.81 0.22 23.19
C LYS A 28 1.05 -0.85 22.40
N TYR A 29 1.75 -1.79 21.75
CA TYR A 29 1.11 -2.88 21.02
C TYR A 29 0.33 -3.83 21.93
N LYS A 30 0.89 -4.19 23.08
CA LYS A 30 0.23 -5.02 24.11
C LYS A 30 -0.96 -4.30 24.74
N THR A 31 -0.82 -3.00 25.02
CA THR A 31 -1.89 -2.16 25.57
C THR A 31 -3.02 -1.99 24.56
N LEU A 32 -2.72 -1.70 23.29
CA LEU A 32 -3.71 -1.63 22.23
C LEU A 32 -4.47 -2.96 22.03
N LYS A 33 -3.76 -4.10 22.13
CA LYS A 33 -4.39 -5.43 22.04
C LYS A 33 -5.30 -5.75 23.23
N LYS A 34 -5.00 -5.21 24.41
CA LYS A 34 -5.81 -5.33 25.62
C LYS A 34 -7.05 -4.43 25.57
N HIS A 35 -6.92 -3.20 25.05
CA HIS A 35 -8.03 -2.25 24.87
C HIS A 35 -8.98 -2.60 23.70
N TRP A 36 -8.60 -3.48 22.80
CA TRP A 36 -9.49 -3.92 21.72
C TRP A 36 -10.77 -4.64 22.24
N ASN A 37 -10.73 -5.11 23.48
CA ASN A 37 -11.85 -5.79 24.12
C ASN A 37 -12.71 -4.91 25.04
N ASP A 38 -12.23 -3.70 25.42
CA ASP A 38 -12.91 -2.86 26.42
C ASP A 38 -12.95 -1.39 25.97
N ASN A 39 -14.11 -0.95 25.49
CA ASN A 39 -14.53 0.45 25.28
C ASN A 39 -13.61 1.35 24.43
N PHE A 40 -13.97 1.49 23.15
CA PHE A 40 -13.37 2.41 22.19
C PHE A 40 -13.67 3.88 22.51
N ASN A 41 -12.64 4.68 22.81
CA ASN A 41 -12.72 6.14 22.82
C ASN A 41 -12.29 6.71 21.46
N VAL A 42 -12.87 7.85 21.05
CA VAL A 42 -12.62 8.54 19.76
C VAL A 42 -11.13 8.84 19.54
N THR A 43 -10.37 9.09 20.58
CA THR A 43 -8.90 9.30 20.54
C THR A 43 -8.14 8.07 20.06
N ASP A 44 -8.66 6.87 20.29
CA ASP A 44 -8.04 5.62 19.87
C ASP A 44 -8.23 5.36 18.37
N GLN A 45 -9.28 5.93 17.76
CA GLN A 45 -9.57 5.76 16.33
C GLN A 45 -8.53 6.44 15.44
N GLU A 46 -8.13 7.68 15.74
CA GLU A 46 -7.09 8.39 15.00
C GLU A 46 -5.74 7.66 15.04
N GLU A 47 -5.37 7.13 16.22
CA GLU A 47 -4.13 6.37 16.36
C GLU A 47 -4.19 5.06 15.60
N ILE A 48 -5.33 4.36 15.58
CA ILE A 48 -5.54 3.14 14.79
C ILE A 48 -5.41 3.44 13.29
N GLU A 49 -6.02 4.50 12.80
CA GLU A 49 -5.93 4.92 11.42
C GLU A 49 -4.50 5.29 11.05
N ARG A 50 -3.79 6.03 11.90
CA ARG A 50 -2.38 6.37 11.73
C ARG A 50 -1.50 5.13 11.64
N ILE A 51 -1.71 4.15 12.52
CA ILE A 51 -0.98 2.88 12.52
C ILE A 51 -1.31 2.07 11.27
N SER A 52 -2.58 1.99 10.89
CA SER A 52 -3.04 1.29 9.68
C SER A 52 -2.42 1.89 8.42
N LEU A 53 -2.45 3.22 8.30
CA LEU A 53 -1.84 3.95 7.19
C LEU A 53 -0.32 3.72 7.12
N SER A 54 0.36 3.75 8.26
CA SER A 54 1.81 3.48 8.35
C SER A 54 2.16 2.06 7.89
N ARG A 55 1.35 1.07 8.28
CA ARG A 55 1.50 -0.33 7.83
C ARG A 55 1.29 -0.45 6.33
N THR A 56 0.25 0.18 5.80
CA THR A 56 -0.06 0.18 4.36
C THR A 56 1.08 0.79 3.55
N LYS A 57 1.59 1.97 3.95
CA LYS A 57 2.75 2.60 3.31
C LYS A 57 3.98 1.70 3.33
N ASN A 58 4.26 1.05 4.46
CA ASN A 58 5.38 0.12 4.57
C ASN A 58 5.19 -1.13 3.69
N ASN A 59 3.99 -1.66 3.57
CA ASN A 59 3.70 -2.79 2.70
C ASN A 59 3.90 -2.43 1.23
N ILE A 60 3.38 -1.29 0.78
CA ILE A 60 3.58 -0.79 -0.58
C ILE A 60 5.08 -0.63 -0.87
N LYS A 61 5.82 0.05 0.02
CA LYS A 61 7.26 0.20 -0.08
C LYS A 61 7.98 -1.16 -0.20
N ASN A 62 7.62 -2.13 0.65
CA ASN A 62 8.22 -3.45 0.63
C ASN A 62 7.96 -4.18 -0.70
N ILE A 63 6.74 -4.10 -1.22
CA ILE A 63 6.37 -4.70 -2.51
C ILE A 63 7.18 -4.04 -3.65
N CYS A 64 7.25 -2.70 -3.67
CA CYS A 64 8.00 -1.98 -4.68
C CYS A 64 9.49 -2.35 -4.68
N LEU A 65 10.12 -2.39 -3.50
CA LEU A 65 11.54 -2.74 -3.37
C LEU A 65 11.83 -4.21 -3.68
N SER A 66 10.88 -5.11 -3.45
CA SER A 66 11.06 -6.54 -3.70
C SER A 66 10.87 -6.97 -5.15
N ASN A 67 10.22 -6.15 -5.97
CA ASN A 67 9.81 -6.54 -7.32
C ASN A 67 10.56 -5.84 -8.45
N ASN A 68 11.53 -4.97 -8.15
CA ASN A 68 12.32 -4.25 -9.17
C ASN A 68 11.43 -3.62 -10.25
N PHE A 69 10.44 -2.82 -9.85
CA PHE A 69 9.63 -2.09 -10.79
C PHE A 69 10.46 -1.04 -11.53
N GLU A 70 10.27 -0.93 -12.84
CA GLU A 70 11.12 -0.14 -13.74
C GLU A 70 10.41 1.12 -14.24
N TYR A 71 9.09 1.16 -14.14
CA TYR A 71 8.32 2.32 -14.59
C TYR A 71 7.20 2.69 -13.63
N PHE A 72 6.86 3.96 -13.69
CA PHE A 72 5.70 4.55 -13.04
C PHE A 72 4.80 5.15 -14.12
N ALA A 73 3.51 4.95 -14.01
CA ALA A 73 2.52 5.51 -14.93
C ALA A 73 1.32 6.04 -14.15
N THR A 74 0.85 7.20 -14.55
CA THR A 74 -0.46 7.72 -14.15
C THR A 74 -1.47 7.38 -15.23
N MET A 75 -2.60 6.80 -14.84
CA MET A 75 -3.65 6.37 -15.75
C MET A 75 -4.98 6.95 -15.33
N THR A 76 -5.65 7.58 -16.27
CA THR A 76 -7.02 8.08 -16.12
C THR A 76 -8.00 7.17 -16.86
N VAL A 77 -9.21 7.07 -16.33
CA VAL A 77 -10.28 6.32 -17.01
C VAL A 77 -11.10 7.30 -17.85
N ASN A 78 -11.28 6.94 -19.13
CA ASN A 78 -12.17 7.71 -20.02
C ASN A 78 -13.62 7.52 -19.54
N SER A 79 -14.36 8.62 -19.42
CA SER A 79 -15.77 8.66 -19.01
C SER A 79 -16.71 7.80 -19.88
N GLU A 80 -16.36 7.58 -21.14
CA GLU A 80 -17.11 6.68 -22.05
C GLU A 80 -17.00 5.20 -21.65
N ASN A 81 -15.97 4.83 -20.89
CA ASN A 81 -15.67 3.43 -20.56
C ASN A 81 -16.06 3.02 -19.15
N ALA A 82 -16.20 3.96 -18.23
CA ALA A 82 -16.64 3.74 -16.85
C ALA A 82 -16.99 5.07 -16.19
N ASP A 83 -17.83 5.03 -15.16
CA ASP A 83 -18.05 6.20 -14.32
C ASP A 83 -16.78 6.50 -13.51
N ARG A 84 -16.09 7.59 -13.89
CA ARG A 84 -14.84 8.01 -13.25
C ARG A 84 -15.03 8.55 -11.82
N PHE A 85 -16.24 8.81 -11.40
CA PHE A 85 -16.59 9.25 -10.03
C PHE A 85 -17.01 8.08 -9.15
N SER A 86 -17.20 6.89 -9.71
CA SER A 86 -17.47 5.65 -8.98
C SER A 86 -16.17 4.89 -8.73
N LEU A 87 -15.72 4.84 -7.47
CA LEU A 87 -14.53 4.08 -7.09
C LEU A 87 -14.63 2.61 -7.51
N GLN A 88 -15.80 2.00 -7.37
CA GLN A 88 -16.02 0.60 -7.69
C GLN A 88 -15.86 0.35 -9.20
N ASP A 89 -16.48 1.17 -10.05
CA ASP A 89 -16.44 1.02 -11.50
C ASP A 89 -15.02 1.19 -12.04
N VAL A 90 -14.31 2.21 -11.52
CA VAL A 90 -12.93 2.50 -11.89
C VAL A 90 -12.00 1.35 -11.47
N GLN A 91 -12.17 0.79 -10.27
CA GLN A 91 -11.39 -0.36 -9.81
C GLN A 91 -11.69 -1.63 -10.61
N ASP A 92 -12.94 -1.90 -10.94
CA ASP A 92 -13.32 -3.07 -11.72
C ASP A 92 -12.80 -2.99 -13.16
N LYS A 93 -12.80 -1.80 -13.75
CA LYS A 93 -12.15 -1.57 -15.05
C LYS A 93 -10.66 -1.86 -14.98
N MET A 94 -9.96 -1.35 -13.95
CA MET A 94 -8.54 -1.60 -13.77
C MET A 94 -8.24 -3.10 -13.58
N LYS A 95 -9.02 -3.79 -12.76
CA LYS A 95 -8.88 -5.25 -12.56
C LYS A 95 -9.02 -6.01 -13.89
N LYS A 96 -10.00 -5.64 -14.74
CA LYS A 96 -10.19 -6.26 -16.06
C LYS A 96 -8.97 -6.04 -16.96
N ILE A 97 -8.45 -4.80 -17.02
CA ILE A 97 -7.25 -4.46 -17.78
C ILE A 97 -6.04 -5.29 -17.31
N CYS A 98 -5.77 -5.29 -16.01
CA CYS A 98 -4.65 -6.03 -15.44
C CYS A 98 -4.76 -7.54 -15.68
N LYS A 99 -5.95 -8.12 -15.55
CA LYS A 99 -6.21 -9.53 -15.86
C LYS A 99 -5.94 -9.85 -17.34
N SER A 100 -6.36 -8.97 -18.25
CA SER A 100 -6.13 -9.14 -19.69
C SER A 100 -4.63 -9.12 -20.03
N ILE A 101 -3.88 -8.19 -19.46
CA ILE A 101 -2.43 -8.11 -19.64
C ILE A 101 -1.76 -9.38 -19.08
N LYS A 102 -2.14 -9.81 -17.86
CA LYS A 102 -1.57 -10.99 -17.22
C LYS A 102 -1.82 -12.29 -18.00
N ARG A 103 -2.94 -12.40 -18.71
CA ARG A 103 -3.20 -13.55 -19.59
C ARG A 103 -2.23 -13.63 -20.77
N LYS A 104 -1.80 -12.45 -21.29
CA LYS A 104 -0.86 -12.36 -22.41
C LYS A 104 0.59 -12.47 -21.95
N ASN A 105 0.86 -12.10 -20.70
CA ASN A 105 2.19 -12.13 -20.11
C ASN A 105 2.11 -12.58 -18.66
N SER A 106 2.52 -13.82 -18.38
CA SER A 106 2.49 -14.45 -17.05
C SER A 106 3.38 -13.72 -16.04
N ASP A 107 4.48 -13.13 -16.52
CA ASP A 107 5.46 -12.44 -15.67
C ASP A 107 5.09 -10.99 -15.36
N PHE A 108 3.95 -10.53 -15.87
CA PHE A 108 3.42 -9.21 -15.59
C PHE A 108 3.20 -8.98 -14.10
N LYS A 109 4.02 -8.12 -13.53
CA LYS A 109 3.92 -7.67 -12.13
C LYS A 109 3.56 -6.21 -12.08
N TYR A 110 2.65 -5.88 -11.20
CA TYR A 110 2.19 -4.52 -11.01
C TYR A 110 1.70 -4.29 -9.58
N ILE A 111 1.74 -3.04 -9.17
CA ILE A 111 0.97 -2.49 -8.07
C ILE A 111 0.31 -1.21 -8.58
N TYR A 112 -0.95 -1.00 -8.25
CA TYR A 112 -1.60 0.27 -8.51
C TYR A 112 -2.23 0.82 -7.25
N ILE A 113 -2.27 2.14 -7.17
CA ILE A 113 -2.85 2.91 -6.09
C ILE A 113 -3.91 3.80 -6.73
N THR A 114 -5.13 3.76 -6.20
CA THR A 114 -6.20 4.65 -6.62
C THR A 114 -6.09 5.94 -5.81
N GLU A 115 -6.21 7.07 -6.49
CA GLU A 115 -6.23 8.38 -5.88
C GLU A 115 -7.44 9.16 -6.39
N GLU A 116 -8.10 9.88 -5.49
CA GLU A 116 -9.18 10.80 -5.83
C GLU A 116 -8.58 12.15 -6.20
N HIS A 117 -8.96 12.66 -7.36
CA HIS A 117 -8.56 13.98 -7.83
C HIS A 117 -9.41 15.08 -7.18
N LYS A 118 -8.97 16.32 -7.22
CA LYS A 118 -9.68 17.46 -6.63
C LYS A 118 -11.09 17.68 -7.17
N ASP A 119 -11.38 17.23 -8.38
CA ASP A 119 -12.70 17.25 -9.02
C ASP A 119 -13.58 16.04 -8.65
N GLY A 120 -13.10 15.16 -7.76
CA GLY A 120 -13.78 13.95 -7.31
C GLY A 120 -13.59 12.74 -8.24
N ALA A 121 -12.90 12.91 -9.37
CA ALA A 121 -12.64 11.81 -10.28
C ALA A 121 -11.47 10.93 -9.77
N PHE A 122 -11.58 9.62 -9.98
CA PHE A 122 -10.52 8.69 -9.61
C PHE A 122 -9.53 8.46 -10.75
N HIS A 123 -8.25 8.37 -10.39
CA HIS A 123 -7.18 7.96 -11.27
C HIS A 123 -6.25 6.95 -10.57
N PHE A 124 -5.33 6.36 -11.32
CA PHE A 124 -4.42 5.36 -10.81
C PHE A 124 -2.97 5.77 -10.99
N HIS A 125 -2.19 5.52 -9.96
CA HIS A 125 -0.74 5.46 -10.05
C HIS A 125 -0.31 4.00 -10.09
N ARG A 126 0.43 3.63 -11.12
CA ARG A 126 0.86 2.25 -11.34
C ARG A 126 2.37 2.15 -11.41
N TYR A 127 2.91 1.21 -10.65
CA TYR A 127 4.28 0.73 -10.81
C TYR A 127 4.27 -0.62 -11.50
N GLY A 128 5.20 -0.84 -12.40
CA GLY A 128 5.28 -2.08 -13.14
C GLY A 128 6.69 -2.42 -13.59
N LYS A 129 6.85 -3.67 -14.04
CA LYS A 129 8.09 -4.14 -14.66
C LYS A 129 7.91 -4.11 -16.17
N LYS A 130 8.99 -3.73 -16.89
CA LYS A 130 9.07 -3.80 -18.35
C LYS A 130 9.14 -5.26 -18.78
N TYR A 131 8.55 -5.57 -19.93
CA TYR A 131 8.56 -6.93 -20.51
C TYR A 131 9.88 -7.22 -21.20
#